data_ddd584a2065d9a7dad5677e269a5b5c1
#
_entry.id   ddd584a2065d9a7dad5677e269a5b5c1
#
_cell.length_a   1.000
_cell.length_b   1.000
_cell.length_c   1.000
_cell.angle_alpha   90.00
_cell.angle_beta   90.00
_cell.angle_gamma   90.00
#
_symmetry.space_group_name_H-M   'P 1'
#
loop_
_entity.id
_entity.type
_entity.pdbx_description
1 polymer ?
#
loop_
_entity_poly.entity_id
_entity_poly.type
_entity_poly.pdbx_seq_one_letter_code
_entity_poly.pdbx_strand_id
1 'polypeptide(L)'
;MFRHKALPFHVKALMTRASLFLAACLAASTAVAVQPTAAAESPFEPGLMRLAEVLGSLHFLRNLCGEKGDQWRGEMEKLIDSENPDPERRARFIASFNRGYRSFGGTYTQCTASATEAISRYMKEGETLSRDIASRYGN
;
A
#
# COMPACT_ATOMS: atom_id res chain seq x y z
N MET A 1 -70.06 -40.09 -15.13
CA MET A 1 -71.44 -39.88 -14.62
C MET A 1 -71.51 -38.46 -14.12
N PHE A 2 -72.38 -37.67 -14.69
CA PHE A 2 -72.91 -36.37 -14.29
C PHE A 2 -71.90 -35.19 -14.19
N ARG A 3 -71.86 -34.32 -15.13
CA ARG A 3 -72.80 -33.36 -15.68
C ARG A 3 -73.00 -32.07 -14.86
N HIS A 4 -72.66 -31.00 -15.53
CA HIS A 4 -73.41 -29.73 -15.67
C HIS A 4 -73.09 -28.65 -14.62
N LYS A 5 -73.08 -27.43 -14.90
CA LYS A 5 -73.47 -26.46 -15.99
C LYS A 5 -72.85 -25.10 -15.64
N ALA A 6 -72.22 -24.44 -16.52
CA ALA A 6 -72.72 -23.30 -17.30
C ALA A 6 -73.25 -22.07 -16.53
N LEU A 7 -72.51 -20.94 -16.61
CA LEU A 7 -72.86 -19.59 -17.12
C LEU A 7 -74.06 -18.86 -16.50
N PRO A 8 -74.14 -17.59 -16.74
CA PRO A 8 -73.28 -16.40 -16.75
C PRO A 8 -73.89 -15.31 -15.84
N PHE A 9 -73.27 -14.17 -15.70
CA PHE A 9 -73.99 -12.89 -15.76
C PHE A 9 -73.04 -11.71 -15.86
N HIS A 10 -73.22 -10.99 -16.96
CA HIS A 10 -72.79 -9.62 -17.14
C HIS A 10 -73.45 -8.71 -16.13
N VAL A 11 -72.71 -7.81 -15.55
CA VAL A 11 -73.22 -6.49 -15.22
C VAL A 11 -72.19 -5.46 -15.63
N LYS A 12 -72.69 -4.65 -16.57
CA LYS A 12 -72.03 -3.46 -17.10
C LYS A 12 -71.94 -2.36 -16.06
N ALA A 13 -70.87 -1.60 -16.21
CA ALA A 13 -70.80 -0.17 -16.09
C ALA A 13 -71.12 0.48 -14.74
N LEU A 14 -70.21 1.23 -14.23
CA LEU A 14 -70.36 2.68 -14.27
C LEU A 14 -69.04 3.35 -13.93
N MET A 15 -68.73 4.32 -14.76
CA MET A 15 -67.65 5.26 -14.59
C MET A 15 -67.71 5.94 -13.22
N THR A 16 -66.58 6.02 -12.55
CA THR A 16 -66.30 7.22 -11.76
C THR A 16 -64.79 7.49 -11.81
N ARG A 17 -64.51 8.58 -12.50
CA ARG A 17 -63.19 9.22 -12.49
C ARG A 17 -62.91 9.70 -11.06
N ALA A 18 -61.98 9.10 -10.42
CA ALA A 18 -61.33 9.70 -9.25
C ALA A 18 -59.85 9.68 -9.50
N SER A 19 -59.33 10.83 -9.87
CA SER A 19 -57.92 11.14 -9.91
C SER A 19 -57.32 10.96 -8.53
N LEU A 20 -56.54 9.91 -8.37
CA LEU A 20 -55.65 9.78 -7.26
C LEU A 20 -54.24 9.92 -7.82
N PHE A 21 -53.72 11.13 -7.70
CA PHE A 21 -52.30 11.39 -7.85
C PHE A 21 -51.56 10.62 -6.76
N LEU A 22 -51.11 9.43 -7.08
CA LEU A 22 -50.15 8.73 -6.24
C LEU A 22 -48.79 9.33 -6.54
N ALA A 23 -48.41 10.31 -5.72
CA ALA A 23 -47.06 10.85 -5.71
C ALA A 23 -46.11 9.73 -5.23
N ALA A 24 -45.49 9.04 -6.19
CA ALA A 24 -44.39 8.14 -5.91
C ALA A 24 -43.17 9.00 -5.58
N CYS A 25 -42.96 9.27 -4.28
CA CYS A 25 -41.68 9.78 -3.79
C CYS A 25 -40.64 8.67 -3.98
N LEU A 26 -39.94 8.66 -5.12
CA LEU A 26 -38.69 7.95 -5.27
C LEU A 26 -37.68 8.65 -4.34
N ALA A 27 -37.49 8.10 -3.16
CA ALA A 27 -36.36 8.42 -2.34
C ALA A 27 -35.10 7.87 -3.04
N ALA A 28 -34.47 8.74 -3.85
CA ALA A 28 -33.14 8.48 -4.39
C ALA A 28 -32.15 8.49 -3.21
N SER A 29 -31.90 7.31 -2.64
CA SER A 29 -30.83 7.12 -1.69
C SER A 29 -29.51 7.28 -2.44
N THR A 30 -28.94 8.49 -2.42
CA THR A 30 -27.57 8.73 -2.87
C THR A 30 -26.64 8.07 -1.87
N ALA A 31 -26.19 6.86 -2.18
CA ALA A 31 -25.10 6.24 -1.47
C ALA A 31 -23.86 7.11 -1.75
N VAL A 32 -23.48 7.94 -0.76
CA VAL A 32 -22.21 8.63 -0.77
C VAL A 32 -21.15 7.55 -0.63
N ALA A 33 -20.54 7.16 -1.75
CA ALA A 33 -19.37 6.32 -1.74
C ALA A 33 -18.25 7.11 -1.03
N VAL A 34 -17.97 6.76 0.23
CA VAL A 34 -16.78 7.24 0.93
C VAL A 34 -15.60 6.58 0.20
N GLN A 35 -15.01 7.30 -0.74
CA GLN A 35 -13.74 6.90 -1.33
C GLN A 35 -12.68 7.04 -0.23
N PRO A 36 -11.92 5.98 0.07
CA PRO A 36 -10.76 6.14 0.91
C PRO A 36 -9.84 7.15 0.21
N THR A 37 -9.70 8.32 0.81
CA THR A 37 -8.66 9.26 0.40
C THR A 37 -7.34 8.55 0.67
N ALA A 38 -6.67 8.09 -0.40
CA ALA A 38 -5.28 7.69 -0.27
C ALA A 38 -4.56 8.89 0.36
N ALA A 39 -4.09 8.70 1.59
CA ALA A 39 -3.29 9.72 2.25
C ALA A 39 -2.17 10.08 1.28
N ALA A 40 -2.05 11.37 0.94
CA ALA A 40 -1.04 11.82 0.00
C ALA A 40 0.32 11.32 0.51
N GLU A 41 0.97 10.48 -0.31
CA GLU A 41 2.26 9.90 0.05
C GLU A 41 3.23 11.05 0.36
N SER A 42 3.91 10.95 1.49
CA SER A 42 4.82 12.01 1.93
C SER A 42 5.90 12.25 0.87
N PRO A 43 6.26 13.51 0.57
CA PRO A 43 7.26 13.83 -0.46
C PRO A 43 8.62 13.15 -0.26
N PHE A 44 8.90 12.70 0.96
CA PHE A 44 10.16 12.00 1.31
C PHE A 44 10.02 10.47 1.34
N GLU A 45 8.81 9.93 1.15
CA GLU A 45 8.57 8.48 1.16
C GLU A 45 9.47 7.71 0.18
N PRO A 46 9.66 8.16 -1.08
CA PRO A 46 10.60 7.49 -1.99
C PRO A 46 12.03 7.47 -1.46
N GLY A 47 12.47 8.54 -0.80
CA GLY A 47 13.79 8.62 -0.17
C GLY A 47 13.95 7.65 0.99
N LEU A 48 12.94 7.52 1.84
CA LEU A 48 12.93 6.55 2.94
C LEU A 48 12.95 5.11 2.44
N MET A 49 12.15 4.77 1.43
CA MET A 49 12.16 3.44 0.82
C MET A 49 13.50 3.13 0.18
N ARG A 50 14.15 4.11 -0.45
CA ARG A 50 15.49 3.96 -1.01
C ARG A 50 16.54 3.79 0.08
N LEU A 51 16.44 4.54 1.19
CA LEU A 51 17.31 4.36 2.36
C LEU A 51 17.20 2.93 2.92
N ALA A 52 15.99 2.40 3.08
CA ALA A 52 15.77 1.02 3.49
C ALA A 52 16.44 0.01 2.55
N GLU A 53 16.36 0.23 1.24
CA GLU A 53 17.04 -0.61 0.23
C GLU A 53 18.55 -0.53 0.33
N VAL A 54 19.11 0.66 0.57
CA VAL A 54 20.54 0.88 0.80
C VAL A 54 21.00 0.11 2.03
N LEU A 55 20.26 0.18 3.15
CA LEU A 55 20.57 -0.56 4.37
C LEU A 55 20.60 -2.09 4.14
N GLY A 56 19.66 -2.62 3.35
CA GLY A 56 19.64 -4.03 2.97
C GLY A 56 20.84 -4.42 2.11
N SER A 57 21.24 -3.57 1.18
CA SER A 57 22.42 -3.76 0.32
C SER A 57 23.70 -3.79 1.15
N LEU A 58 23.84 -2.83 2.06
CA LEU A 58 24.98 -2.78 2.99
C LEU A 58 25.03 -3.96 3.93
N HIS A 59 23.87 -4.41 4.44
CA HIS A 59 23.82 -5.59 5.30
C HIS A 59 24.39 -6.83 4.59
N PHE A 60 24.02 -7.05 3.31
CA PHE A 60 24.58 -8.15 2.53
C PHE A 60 26.08 -7.97 2.26
N LEU A 61 26.46 -6.84 1.66
CA LEU A 61 27.83 -6.60 1.19
C LEU A 61 28.86 -6.56 2.33
N ARG A 62 28.55 -5.92 3.44
CA ARG A 62 29.43 -5.86 4.61
C ARG A 62 29.63 -7.23 5.25
N ASN A 63 28.55 -8.00 5.40
CA ASN A 63 28.63 -9.38 5.87
C ASN A 63 29.49 -10.26 4.94
N LEU A 64 29.34 -10.10 3.63
CA LEU A 64 30.15 -10.79 2.62
C LEU A 64 31.63 -10.44 2.75
N CYS A 65 31.93 -9.16 3.05
CA CYS A 65 33.30 -8.64 3.15
C CYS A 65 33.91 -8.72 4.56
N GLY A 66 33.32 -9.53 5.45
CA GLY A 66 33.93 -9.89 6.73
C GLY A 66 33.45 -9.08 7.93
N GLU A 67 32.66 -8.03 7.74
CA GLU A 67 32.00 -7.30 8.82
C GLU A 67 30.69 -8.00 9.20
N LYS A 68 30.85 -9.18 9.83
CA LYS A 68 29.70 -10.02 10.19
C LYS A 68 28.93 -9.42 11.37
N GLY A 69 27.59 -9.39 11.23
CA GLY A 69 26.72 -8.94 12.31
C GLY A 69 25.41 -8.35 11.78
N ASP A 70 24.62 -7.88 12.72
CA ASP A 70 23.26 -7.35 12.45
C ASP A 70 23.19 -5.81 12.50
N GLN A 71 24.34 -5.13 12.48
CA GLN A 71 24.39 -3.67 12.59
C GLN A 71 23.44 -2.98 11.61
N TRP A 72 23.50 -3.32 10.32
CA TRP A 72 22.69 -2.69 9.27
C TRP A 72 21.21 -3.06 9.34
N ARG A 73 20.93 -4.24 9.88
CA ARG A 73 19.54 -4.61 10.24
C ARG A 73 19.06 -3.78 11.42
N GLY A 74 19.89 -3.56 12.42
CA GLY A 74 19.57 -2.68 13.54
C GLY A 74 19.31 -1.23 13.11
N GLU A 75 20.07 -0.69 12.14
CA GLU A 75 19.76 0.63 11.58
C GLU A 75 18.41 0.66 10.85
N MET A 76 18.03 -0.42 10.17
CA MET A 76 16.69 -0.56 9.58
C MET A 76 15.58 -0.57 10.63
N GLU A 77 15.80 -1.27 11.74
CA GLU A 77 14.84 -1.29 12.85
C GLU A 77 14.66 0.09 13.45
N LYS A 78 15.75 0.82 13.69
CA LYS A 78 15.71 2.21 14.16
C LYS A 78 14.95 3.14 13.18
N LEU A 79 15.15 2.97 11.88
CA LEU A 79 14.41 3.71 10.85
C LEU A 79 12.91 3.44 10.96
N ILE A 80 12.51 2.18 11.07
CA ILE A 80 11.11 1.80 11.24
C ILE A 80 10.53 2.38 12.54
N ASP A 81 11.27 2.30 13.64
CA ASP A 81 10.81 2.80 14.94
C ASP A 81 10.64 4.32 14.93
N SER A 82 11.56 5.06 14.28
CA SER A 82 11.47 6.52 14.16
C SER A 82 10.29 6.98 13.29
N GLU A 83 9.98 6.22 12.24
CA GLU A 83 8.88 6.51 11.32
C GLU A 83 7.52 6.06 11.86
N ASN A 84 7.50 5.16 12.84
CA ASN A 84 6.28 4.59 13.44
C ASN A 84 5.18 4.28 12.40
N PRO A 85 5.49 3.53 11.34
CA PRO A 85 4.59 3.34 10.21
C PRO A 85 3.41 2.42 10.57
N ASP A 86 2.29 2.60 9.87
CA ASP A 86 1.21 1.62 9.85
C ASP A 86 1.70 0.25 9.31
N PRO A 87 0.92 -0.83 9.46
CA PRO A 87 1.35 -2.17 9.06
C PRO A 87 1.69 -2.29 7.56
N GLU A 88 0.97 -1.57 6.69
CA GLU A 88 1.21 -1.61 5.24
C GLU A 88 2.52 -0.89 4.89
N ARG A 89 2.71 0.32 5.42
CA ARG A 89 3.94 1.08 5.24
C ARG A 89 5.14 0.34 5.82
N ARG A 90 5.00 -0.30 7.00
CA ARG A 90 6.03 -1.17 7.58
C ARG A 90 6.41 -2.32 6.63
N ALA A 91 5.44 -2.97 6.01
CA ALA A 91 5.68 -4.03 5.04
C ALA A 91 6.46 -3.52 3.81
N ARG A 92 6.20 -2.30 3.34
CA ARG A 92 6.96 -1.67 2.25
C ARG A 92 8.43 -1.42 2.63
N PHE A 93 8.69 -0.93 3.84
CA PHE A 93 10.05 -0.79 4.37
C PHE A 93 10.81 -2.12 4.36
N ILE A 94 10.21 -3.16 4.93
CA ILE A 94 10.79 -4.51 4.98
C ILE A 94 11.03 -5.06 3.56
N ALA A 95 10.09 -4.86 2.65
CA ALA A 95 10.24 -5.29 1.25
C ALA A 95 11.39 -4.56 0.56
N SER A 96 11.58 -3.26 0.81
CA SER A 96 12.69 -2.47 0.26
C SER A 96 14.04 -2.94 0.79
N PHE A 97 14.18 -3.15 2.09
CA PHE A 97 15.37 -3.73 2.69
C PHE A 97 15.70 -5.11 2.08
N ASN A 98 14.73 -5.99 2.01
CA ASN A 98 14.91 -7.32 1.44
C ASN A 98 15.26 -7.29 -0.05
N ARG A 99 14.76 -6.31 -0.81
CA ARG A 99 15.14 -6.10 -2.21
C ARG A 99 16.63 -5.74 -2.31
N GLY A 100 17.09 -4.77 -1.51
CA GLY A 100 18.49 -4.39 -1.44
C GLY A 100 19.40 -5.57 -1.08
N TYR A 101 19.06 -6.33 -0.06
CA TYR A 101 19.78 -7.53 0.36
C TYR A 101 19.91 -8.55 -0.78
N ARG A 102 18.83 -8.85 -1.47
CA ARG A 102 18.82 -9.87 -2.54
C ARG A 102 19.48 -9.39 -3.84
N SER A 103 19.53 -8.08 -4.10
CA SER A 103 20.10 -7.56 -5.34
C SER A 103 21.57 -7.91 -5.54
N PHE A 104 22.28 -8.12 -4.45
CA PHE A 104 23.69 -8.52 -4.48
C PHE A 104 23.93 -10.01 -4.24
N GLY A 105 22.99 -10.70 -3.57
CA GLY A 105 23.12 -12.11 -3.24
C GLY A 105 23.22 -13.04 -4.46
N GLY A 106 22.66 -12.63 -5.61
CA GLY A 106 22.79 -13.37 -6.86
C GLY A 106 24.05 -13.02 -7.67
N THR A 107 24.76 -11.95 -7.30
CA THR A 107 25.89 -11.43 -8.08
C THR A 107 27.24 -11.73 -7.38
N TYR A 108 27.27 -11.59 -6.08
CA TYR A 108 28.49 -11.75 -5.29
C TYR A 108 28.41 -12.94 -4.35
N THR A 109 29.30 -13.90 -4.51
CA THR A 109 29.48 -15.06 -3.61
C THR A 109 30.71 -14.92 -2.72
N GLN A 110 31.57 -13.94 -2.99
CA GLN A 110 32.76 -13.61 -2.22
C GLN A 110 33.05 -12.11 -2.28
N CYS A 111 33.79 -11.59 -1.31
CA CYS A 111 34.23 -10.21 -1.31
C CYS A 111 35.22 -9.94 -2.43
N THR A 112 34.86 -9.07 -3.36
CA THR A 112 35.69 -8.64 -4.48
C THR A 112 35.95 -7.13 -4.40
N ALA A 113 36.90 -6.63 -5.20
CA ALA A 113 37.12 -5.19 -5.34
C ALA A 113 35.83 -4.45 -5.74
N SER A 114 35.03 -5.01 -6.65
CA SER A 114 33.75 -4.46 -7.04
C SER A 114 32.71 -4.47 -5.90
N ALA A 115 32.71 -5.50 -5.03
CA ALA A 115 31.86 -5.50 -3.86
C ALA A 115 32.25 -4.41 -2.87
N THR A 116 33.56 -4.19 -2.66
CA THR A 116 34.08 -3.12 -1.80
C THR A 116 33.75 -1.73 -2.35
N GLU A 117 33.83 -1.54 -3.67
CA GLU A 117 33.42 -0.30 -4.33
C GLU A 117 31.93 -0.07 -4.19
N ALA A 118 31.10 -1.12 -4.32
CA ALA A 118 29.66 -1.03 -4.10
C ALA A 118 29.35 -0.60 -2.65
N ILE A 119 30.06 -1.12 -1.65
CA ILE A 119 29.94 -0.67 -0.26
C ILE A 119 30.17 0.84 -0.17
N SER A 120 31.27 1.34 -0.73
CA SER A 120 31.61 2.76 -0.67
C SER A 120 30.54 3.65 -1.30
N ARG A 121 30.01 3.25 -2.45
CA ARG A 121 28.91 3.97 -3.12
C ARG A 121 27.63 4.00 -2.30
N TYR A 122 27.22 2.85 -1.76
CA TYR A 122 26.01 2.75 -0.96
C TYR A 122 26.12 3.47 0.39
N MET A 123 27.31 3.48 1.00
CA MET A 123 27.57 4.30 2.20
C MET A 123 27.38 5.78 1.91
N LYS A 124 27.96 6.29 0.82
CA LYS A 124 27.80 7.69 0.40
C LYS A 124 26.35 8.03 0.05
N GLU A 125 25.66 7.15 -0.64
CA GLU A 125 24.24 7.32 -0.98
C GLU A 125 23.37 7.37 0.28
N GLY A 126 23.56 6.43 1.21
CA GLY A 126 22.82 6.39 2.48
C GLY A 126 23.04 7.63 3.33
N GLU A 127 24.29 8.13 3.40
CA GLU A 127 24.63 9.37 4.09
C GLU A 127 23.92 10.58 3.44
N THR A 128 23.90 10.65 2.13
CA THR A 128 23.23 11.74 1.39
C THR A 128 21.73 11.71 1.62
N LEU A 129 21.09 10.55 1.45
CA LEU A 129 19.65 10.38 1.69
C LEU A 129 19.27 10.76 3.13
N SER A 130 20.02 10.30 4.12
CA SER A 130 19.76 10.60 5.53
C SER A 130 19.86 12.10 5.82
N ARG A 131 20.86 12.79 5.28
CA ARG A 131 21.01 14.25 5.42
C ARG A 131 19.88 15.00 4.72
N ASP A 132 19.53 14.61 3.52
CA ASP A 132 18.47 15.26 2.74
C ASP A 132 17.11 15.12 3.46
N ILE A 133 16.81 13.94 3.98
CA ILE A 133 15.59 13.70 4.75
C ILE A 133 15.61 14.53 6.03
N ALA A 134 16.70 14.50 6.81
CA ALA A 134 16.82 15.24 8.06
C ALA A 134 16.74 16.77 7.83
N SER A 135 17.37 17.29 6.77
CA SER A 135 17.39 18.73 6.49
C SER A 135 16.04 19.28 6.05
N ARG A 136 15.21 18.47 5.43
CA ARG A 136 13.90 18.90 4.91
C ARG A 136 12.74 18.64 5.88
N TYR A 137 12.87 17.62 6.74
CA TYR A 137 11.77 17.10 7.52
C TYR A 137 12.11 16.80 8.98
N GLY A 138 13.37 16.94 9.38
CA GLY A 138 13.84 16.79 10.75
C GLY A 138 13.71 18.13 11.48
N ASN A 139 12.54 18.37 12.09
CA ASN A 139 12.33 19.44 13.06
C ASN A 139 12.14 18.85 14.44
#